data_5004f074fec03627b3a36fedd250b871
#
_entry.id   5004f074fec03627b3a36fedd250b871
#
_cell.length_a   1.000
_cell.length_b   1.000
_cell.length_c   1.000
_cell.angle_alpha   90.00
_cell.angle_beta   90.00
_cell.angle_gamma   90.00
#
_symmetry.space_group_name_H-M   'P 1'
#
loop_
_entity.id
_entity.type
_entity.pdbx_description
1 polymer ?
#
loop_
_entity_poly.entity_id
_entity_poly.type
_entity_poly.pdbx_seq_one_letter_code
_entity_poly.pdbx_strand_id
1 'polypeptide(L)'
;MGFLDSIGNGIGKIKEDMANKAAMNAQRKAEAAALDAQYRAYANSKAQEIANNILQYGDDSKGGFYGGIGVDKIMSFTKEFYDKILLPASSVQKSYISMYPYLDNKKLKYFINLFPNCQAEQNLFHLIDNRKQEFLVTDQNFYFKICLDENPNYFATGYVPCANINMFYLEKCNNFYIFKCDQVDLARIDVVDNREEDFITLNNYFQCIEKQDFEITDQEVNDLIREKIGENIYSQIKKYMVYDDELMLYFAWGLDSLTAKDYIVCTTKQVIIMDRELFGATANVKQLYYEDITAMNTDQNSKSSDLTGMLLDAAITSLTNTCDLIIHFAGGMHKINTLIKPEAERVVAIYHQCRKEQKQAASQPTVIQQQPDVLDQIQKLAALKESGILSEEEFNQKKTQLLSKL
;
A
#
# COMPACT_ATOMS: atom_id res chain seq x y z
N MET A 1 81.32 29.40 -2.20
CA MET A 1 80.43 29.09 -3.34
C MET A 1 79.51 27.85 -3.09
N GLY A 2 79.77 26.91 -2.19
CA GLY A 2 79.00 25.67 -2.10
C GLY A 2 77.62 25.70 -1.44
N PHE A 3 77.27 26.73 -0.63
CA PHE A 3 75.98 26.68 0.12
C PHE A 3 74.79 27.15 -0.73
N LEU A 4 74.99 28.18 -1.57
CA LEU A 4 73.94 28.70 -2.48
C LEU A 4 73.63 27.69 -3.60
N ASP A 5 74.63 26.96 -4.09
CA ASP A 5 74.45 25.89 -5.09
C ASP A 5 73.70 24.69 -4.53
N SER A 6 73.90 24.31 -3.26
CA SER A 6 73.16 23.26 -2.58
C SER A 6 71.69 23.61 -2.38
N ILE A 7 71.36 24.87 -2.04
CA ILE A 7 69.99 25.41 -1.93
C ILE A 7 69.29 25.40 -3.31
N GLY A 8 70.01 25.89 -4.36
CA GLY A 8 69.49 25.90 -5.71
C GLY A 8 69.13 24.48 -6.25
N ASN A 9 69.99 23.50 -6.00
CA ASN A 9 69.71 22.11 -6.34
C ASN A 9 68.57 21.49 -5.54
N GLY A 10 68.45 21.86 -4.23
CA GLY A 10 67.33 21.41 -3.41
C GLY A 10 65.99 21.97 -3.90
N ILE A 11 65.92 23.22 -4.26
CA ILE A 11 64.70 23.86 -4.82
C ILE A 11 64.36 23.29 -6.20
N GLY A 12 65.36 23.02 -7.04
CA GLY A 12 65.16 22.36 -8.33
C GLY A 12 64.53 20.96 -8.18
N LYS A 13 65.04 20.15 -7.27
CA LYS A 13 64.52 18.82 -6.99
C LYS A 13 63.07 18.84 -6.43
N ILE A 14 62.76 19.79 -5.55
CA ILE A 14 61.39 19.97 -5.02
C ILE A 14 60.43 20.38 -6.14
N LYS A 15 60.83 21.26 -7.06
CA LYS A 15 60.01 21.65 -8.22
C LYS A 15 59.75 20.47 -9.18
N GLU A 16 60.76 19.66 -9.40
CA GLU A 16 60.66 18.45 -10.25
C GLU A 16 59.73 17.39 -9.60
N ASP A 17 59.87 17.13 -8.29
CA ASP A 17 58.98 16.23 -7.55
C ASP A 17 57.52 16.73 -7.54
N MET A 18 57.29 18.02 -7.41
CA MET A 18 55.97 18.64 -7.51
C MET A 18 55.38 18.50 -8.93
N ALA A 19 56.17 18.73 -9.97
CA ALA A 19 55.73 18.56 -11.36
C ALA A 19 55.40 17.09 -11.69
N ASN A 20 56.22 16.15 -11.24
CA ASN A 20 55.97 14.70 -11.39
C ASN A 20 54.71 14.26 -10.65
N LYS A 21 54.49 14.76 -9.44
CA LYS A 21 53.26 14.48 -8.66
C LYS A 21 52.02 15.09 -9.35
N ALA A 22 52.12 16.28 -9.92
CA ALA A 22 51.04 16.88 -10.66
C ALA A 22 50.72 16.10 -11.95
N ALA A 23 51.73 15.65 -12.69
CA ALA A 23 51.57 14.81 -13.88
C ALA A 23 50.92 13.46 -13.56
N MET A 24 51.38 12.77 -12.49
CA MET A 24 50.76 11.53 -12.03
C MET A 24 49.30 11.76 -11.61
N ASN A 25 48.98 12.84 -10.92
CA ASN A 25 47.58 13.14 -10.56
C ASN A 25 46.71 13.44 -11.78
N ALA A 26 47.26 14.14 -12.77
CA ALA A 26 46.53 14.38 -14.03
C ALA A 26 46.28 13.11 -14.81
N GLN A 27 47.29 12.20 -14.88
CA GLN A 27 47.13 10.90 -15.52
C GLN A 27 46.05 10.04 -14.81
N ARG A 28 46.10 9.92 -13.47
CA ARG A 28 45.08 9.20 -12.69
C ARG A 28 43.68 9.77 -12.92
N LYS A 29 43.54 11.07 -13.02
CA LYS A 29 42.30 11.77 -13.29
C LYS A 29 41.77 11.47 -14.70
N ALA A 30 42.65 11.41 -15.69
CA ALA A 30 42.32 11.06 -17.06
C ALA A 30 41.90 9.58 -17.18
N GLU A 31 42.62 8.65 -16.52
CA GLU A 31 42.29 7.25 -16.46
C GLU A 31 40.92 6.99 -15.78
N ALA A 32 40.66 7.69 -14.66
CA ALA A 32 39.37 7.62 -13.98
C ALA A 32 38.22 8.16 -14.84
N ALA A 33 38.44 9.25 -15.59
CA ALA A 33 37.45 9.80 -16.51
C ALA A 33 37.15 8.87 -17.70
N ALA A 34 38.19 8.22 -18.24
CA ALA A 34 38.02 7.22 -19.31
C ALA A 34 37.23 6.00 -18.85
N LEU A 35 37.52 5.51 -17.64
CA LEU A 35 36.77 4.40 -17.01
C LEU A 35 35.32 4.77 -16.73
N ASP A 36 35.07 5.97 -16.22
CA ASP A 36 33.69 6.49 -16.03
C ASP A 36 32.90 6.54 -17.35
N ALA A 37 33.54 7.06 -18.41
CA ALA A 37 32.94 7.11 -19.74
C ALA A 37 32.60 5.71 -20.30
N GLN A 38 33.51 4.72 -20.06
CA GLN A 38 33.31 3.33 -20.46
C GLN A 38 32.10 2.71 -19.76
N TYR A 39 31.98 2.88 -18.42
CA TYR A 39 30.82 2.35 -17.67
C TYR A 39 29.52 3.03 -18.03
N ARG A 40 29.53 4.34 -18.33
CA ARG A 40 28.32 5.04 -18.83
C ARG A 40 27.89 4.52 -20.20
N ALA A 41 28.81 4.29 -21.11
CA ALA A 41 28.52 3.73 -22.41
C ALA A 41 27.95 2.30 -22.29
N TYR A 42 28.52 1.50 -21.41
CA TYR A 42 28.03 0.14 -21.13
C TYR A 42 26.63 0.18 -20.51
N ALA A 43 26.39 1.07 -19.54
CA ALA A 43 25.06 1.24 -18.92
C ALA A 43 23.99 1.61 -19.96
N ASN A 44 24.30 2.53 -20.89
CA ASN A 44 23.39 2.91 -21.95
C ASN A 44 23.10 1.74 -22.91
N SER A 45 24.14 0.97 -23.30
CA SER A 45 23.98 -0.21 -24.14
C SER A 45 23.10 -1.28 -23.45
N LYS A 46 23.30 -1.50 -22.16
CA LYS A 46 22.50 -2.43 -21.35
C LYS A 46 21.05 -1.99 -21.22
N ALA A 47 20.81 -0.70 -21.04
CA ALA A 47 19.46 -0.14 -21.01
C ALA A 47 18.71 -0.37 -22.34
N GLN A 48 19.38 -0.17 -23.48
CA GLN A 48 18.80 -0.45 -24.79
C GLN A 48 18.53 -1.95 -25.01
N GLU A 49 19.45 -2.81 -24.58
CA GLU A 49 19.28 -4.27 -24.61
C GLU A 49 18.02 -4.69 -23.84
N ILE A 50 17.86 -4.21 -22.59
CA ILE A 50 16.71 -4.50 -21.75
C ILE A 50 15.41 -4.03 -22.42
N ALA A 51 15.37 -2.78 -22.89
CA ALA A 51 14.19 -2.24 -23.55
C ALA A 51 13.84 -3.03 -24.83
N ASN A 52 14.83 -3.38 -25.66
CA ASN A 52 14.61 -4.18 -26.86
C ASN A 52 14.10 -5.59 -26.52
N ASN A 53 14.62 -6.22 -25.49
CA ASN A 53 14.17 -7.55 -25.06
C ASN A 53 12.71 -7.49 -24.60
N ILE A 54 12.30 -6.47 -23.82
CA ILE A 54 10.90 -6.28 -23.42
C ILE A 54 10.03 -6.11 -24.67
N LEU A 55 10.41 -5.25 -25.60
CA LEU A 55 9.67 -5.02 -26.85
C LEU A 55 9.59 -6.27 -27.75
N GLN A 56 10.60 -7.13 -27.71
CA GLN A 56 10.63 -8.38 -28.48
C GLN A 56 9.69 -9.45 -27.92
N TYR A 57 9.57 -9.54 -26.61
CA TYR A 57 8.79 -10.57 -25.92
C TYR A 57 7.43 -10.06 -25.42
N GLY A 58 7.18 -8.76 -25.51
CA GLY A 58 5.88 -8.16 -25.23
C GLY A 58 4.87 -8.56 -26.31
N ASP A 59 3.66 -8.85 -25.89
CA ASP A 59 2.54 -9.17 -26.77
C ASP A 59 1.49 -8.06 -26.65
N ASP A 60 1.42 -7.17 -27.62
CA ASP A 60 0.45 -6.06 -27.67
C ASP A 60 -0.98 -6.53 -28.01
N SER A 61 -1.17 -7.84 -28.31
CA SER A 61 -2.47 -8.41 -28.68
C SER A 61 -3.53 -8.31 -27.59
N LYS A 62 -3.10 -8.20 -26.31
CA LYS A 62 -3.98 -8.06 -25.14
C LYS A 62 -4.22 -6.60 -24.72
N GLY A 63 -3.68 -5.62 -25.42
CA GLY A 63 -3.76 -4.20 -25.03
C GLY A 63 -2.76 -3.79 -23.96
N GLY A 64 -1.66 -4.54 -23.82
CA GLY A 64 -0.59 -4.31 -22.85
C GLY A 64 -0.98 -4.63 -21.40
N PHE A 65 -0.18 -4.14 -20.47
CA PHE A 65 -0.34 -4.42 -19.03
C PHE A 65 -1.73 -4.07 -18.48
N TYR A 66 -2.36 -3.06 -19.05
CA TYR A 66 -3.70 -2.66 -18.62
C TYR A 66 -4.84 -3.39 -19.34
N GLY A 67 -4.54 -4.21 -20.37
CA GLY A 67 -5.55 -5.02 -21.05
C GLY A 67 -6.76 -4.25 -21.58
N GLY A 68 -6.56 -2.98 -22.00
CA GLY A 68 -7.64 -2.09 -22.45
C GLY A 68 -8.50 -1.49 -21.31
N ILE A 69 -8.10 -1.67 -20.04
CA ILE A 69 -8.81 -1.09 -18.89
C ILE A 69 -8.55 0.41 -18.85
N GLY A 70 -9.60 1.20 -18.57
CA GLY A 70 -9.48 2.65 -18.43
C GLY A 70 -8.61 3.06 -17.23
N VAL A 71 -7.80 4.11 -17.41
CA VAL A 71 -6.86 4.63 -16.39
C VAL A 71 -7.56 4.90 -15.06
N ASP A 72 -8.74 5.52 -15.06
CA ASP A 72 -9.49 5.81 -13.84
C ASP A 72 -9.83 4.56 -13.02
N LYS A 73 -10.15 3.45 -13.70
CA LYS A 73 -10.45 2.18 -13.04
C LYS A 73 -9.19 1.59 -12.39
N ILE A 74 -8.06 1.62 -13.10
CA ILE A 74 -6.77 1.15 -12.56
C ILE A 74 -6.35 2.02 -11.37
N MET A 75 -6.45 3.33 -11.48
CA MET A 75 -6.12 4.25 -10.39
C MET A 75 -6.98 4.00 -9.15
N SER A 76 -8.29 3.81 -9.34
CA SER A 76 -9.23 3.49 -8.27
C SER A 76 -8.88 2.17 -7.59
N PHE A 77 -8.65 1.13 -8.38
CA PHE A 77 -8.22 -0.18 -7.87
C PHE A 77 -6.88 -0.10 -7.14
N THR A 78 -5.88 0.58 -7.72
CA THR A 78 -4.56 0.74 -7.10
C THR A 78 -4.65 1.38 -5.72
N LYS A 79 -5.49 2.42 -5.60
CA LYS A 79 -5.75 3.06 -4.31
C LYS A 79 -6.44 2.10 -3.33
N GLU A 80 -7.46 1.39 -3.77
CA GLU A 80 -8.18 0.43 -2.93
C GLU A 80 -7.28 -0.72 -2.49
N PHE A 81 -6.46 -1.26 -3.40
CA PHE A 81 -5.48 -2.29 -3.11
C PHE A 81 -4.44 -1.81 -2.08
N TYR A 82 -3.92 -0.60 -2.25
CA TYR A 82 -3.03 -0.02 -1.25
C TYR A 82 -3.71 0.08 0.11
N ASP A 83 -4.89 0.66 0.17
CA ASP A 83 -5.60 0.95 1.42
C ASP A 83 -6.06 -0.33 2.15
N LYS A 84 -6.51 -1.34 1.42
CA LYS A 84 -7.11 -2.56 2.00
C LYS A 84 -6.10 -3.70 2.17
N ILE A 85 -5.10 -3.80 1.29
CA ILE A 85 -4.19 -4.95 1.23
C ILE A 85 -2.76 -4.56 1.60
N LEU A 86 -2.13 -3.64 0.84
CA LEU A 86 -0.72 -3.33 1.04
C LEU A 86 -0.45 -2.66 2.38
N LEU A 87 -1.24 -1.67 2.75
CA LEU A 87 -1.07 -0.92 3.99
C LEU A 87 -1.25 -1.80 5.24
N PRO A 88 -2.24 -2.69 5.34
CA PRO A 88 -2.32 -3.67 6.42
C PRO A 88 -1.23 -4.73 6.39
N ALA A 89 -0.80 -5.20 5.23
CA ALA A 89 0.20 -6.27 5.08
C ALA A 89 1.62 -5.78 5.40
N SER A 90 1.97 -4.56 4.96
CA SER A 90 3.35 -4.08 5.03
C SER A 90 3.64 -3.28 6.30
N SER A 91 4.92 -3.27 6.70
CA SER A 91 5.44 -2.28 7.64
C SER A 91 5.67 -0.97 6.90
N VAL A 92 4.67 -0.09 6.87
CA VAL A 92 4.65 1.18 6.11
C VAL A 92 5.89 2.05 6.29
N GLN A 93 6.56 1.95 7.43
CA GLN A 93 7.76 2.74 7.73
C GLN A 93 8.97 2.38 6.87
N LYS A 94 9.00 1.19 6.30
CA LYS A 94 10.17 0.68 5.59
C LYS A 94 9.83 0.03 4.24
N SER A 95 8.61 0.21 3.72
CA SER A 95 8.23 -0.43 2.46
C SER A 95 9.12 0.02 1.30
N TYR A 96 9.55 -0.95 0.50
CA TYR A 96 10.19 -0.71 -0.79
C TYR A 96 9.19 -0.26 -1.86
N ILE A 97 7.91 -0.44 -1.59
CA ILE A 97 6.82 -0.20 -2.50
C ILE A 97 6.06 1.04 -2.04
N SER A 98 5.80 1.95 -2.97
CA SER A 98 4.82 3.02 -2.80
C SER A 98 3.85 2.98 -3.97
N MET A 99 2.55 3.14 -3.67
CA MET A 99 1.47 3.07 -4.66
C MET A 99 0.64 4.34 -4.62
N TYR A 100 -0.08 4.60 -5.69
CA TYR A 100 -1.05 5.69 -5.75
C TYR A 100 -2.10 5.56 -4.62
N PRO A 101 -2.50 6.65 -3.93
CA PRO A 101 -2.02 8.03 -4.12
C PRO A 101 -0.80 8.41 -3.26
N TYR A 102 -0.18 7.49 -2.55
CA TYR A 102 0.83 7.72 -1.52
C TYR A 102 2.27 7.55 -2.02
N LEU A 103 2.52 7.86 -3.30
CA LEU A 103 3.88 7.83 -3.84
C LEU A 103 4.77 8.89 -3.16
N ASP A 104 6.00 8.51 -2.83
CA ASP A 104 6.98 9.42 -2.25
C ASP A 104 7.57 10.34 -3.32
N ASN A 105 7.08 11.56 -3.41
CA ASN A 105 7.55 12.57 -4.36
C ASN A 105 9.05 12.88 -4.24
N LYS A 106 9.66 12.69 -3.07
CA LYS A 106 11.12 12.88 -2.90
C LYS A 106 11.90 11.78 -3.60
N LYS A 107 11.40 10.55 -3.54
CA LYS A 107 11.99 9.40 -4.22
C LYS A 107 11.78 9.50 -5.74
N LEU A 108 10.60 9.93 -6.19
CA LEU A 108 10.30 10.12 -7.61
C LEU A 108 11.13 11.20 -8.29
N LYS A 109 11.67 12.15 -7.53
CA LYS A 109 12.47 13.26 -8.07
C LYS A 109 13.63 12.79 -8.94
N TYR A 110 14.21 11.64 -8.65
CA TYR A 110 15.28 11.07 -9.47
C TYR A 110 14.77 10.71 -10.87
N PHE A 111 13.64 10.01 -10.99
CA PHE A 111 13.05 9.68 -12.28
C PHE A 111 12.57 10.91 -13.04
N ILE A 112 11.95 11.87 -12.36
CA ILE A 112 11.52 13.13 -12.97
C ILE A 112 12.69 13.87 -13.62
N ASN A 113 13.85 13.88 -12.97
CA ASN A 113 15.06 14.51 -13.51
C ASN A 113 15.63 13.74 -14.73
N LEU A 114 15.53 12.41 -14.75
CA LEU A 114 16.01 11.58 -15.88
C LEU A 114 15.01 11.53 -17.03
N PHE A 115 13.74 11.48 -16.70
CA PHE A 115 12.62 11.31 -17.65
C PHE A 115 11.54 12.36 -17.37
N PRO A 116 11.74 13.63 -17.82
CA PRO A 116 10.79 14.71 -17.52
C PRO A 116 9.34 14.41 -17.90
N ASN A 117 9.13 13.58 -18.91
CA ASN A 117 7.79 13.21 -19.38
C ASN A 117 6.97 12.47 -18.29
N CYS A 118 7.62 11.71 -17.39
CA CYS A 118 6.92 10.98 -16.35
C CYS A 118 6.17 11.88 -15.35
N GLN A 119 6.47 13.18 -15.33
CA GLN A 119 5.76 14.15 -14.49
C GLN A 119 4.31 14.40 -14.96
N ALA A 120 4.05 14.23 -16.26
CA ALA A 120 2.73 14.41 -16.85
C ALA A 120 1.87 13.14 -16.80
N GLU A 121 2.46 12.01 -16.43
CA GLU A 121 1.80 10.70 -16.38
C GLU A 121 1.23 10.41 -14.98
N GLN A 122 0.20 9.55 -14.92
CA GLN A 122 -0.36 9.09 -13.66
C GLN A 122 0.50 7.97 -13.09
N ASN A 123 1.21 8.23 -12.01
CA ASN A 123 2.08 7.25 -11.37
C ASN A 123 1.24 6.22 -10.59
N LEU A 124 1.42 4.93 -10.86
CA LEU A 124 0.68 3.84 -10.23
C LEU A 124 1.44 3.22 -9.07
N PHE A 125 2.63 2.71 -9.32
CA PHE A 125 3.48 2.21 -8.25
C PHE A 125 4.96 2.48 -8.52
N HIS A 126 5.73 2.54 -7.43
CA HIS A 126 7.17 2.73 -7.42
C HIS A 126 7.79 1.72 -6.45
N LEU A 127 8.75 0.95 -6.95
CA LEU A 127 9.52 -0.02 -6.20
C LEU A 127 10.98 0.45 -6.13
N ILE A 128 11.54 0.52 -4.93
CA ILE A 128 12.96 0.80 -4.69
C ILE A 128 13.54 -0.34 -3.87
N ASP A 129 14.66 -0.89 -4.26
CA ASP A 129 15.38 -1.91 -3.49
C ASP A 129 16.59 -1.34 -2.71
N ASN A 130 17.25 -2.19 -1.93
CA ASN A 130 18.43 -1.84 -1.15
C ASN A 130 19.68 -1.57 -2.01
N ARG A 131 19.72 -2.02 -3.26
CA ARG A 131 20.78 -1.74 -4.25
C ARG A 131 20.53 -0.42 -5.00
N LYS A 132 19.50 0.34 -4.61
CA LYS A 132 19.05 1.57 -5.27
C LYS A 132 18.58 1.36 -6.70
N GLN A 133 18.15 0.14 -7.02
CA GLN A 133 17.40 -0.14 -8.23
C GLN A 133 15.99 0.42 -8.05
N GLU A 134 15.43 0.97 -9.09
CA GLU A 134 14.14 1.65 -9.03
C GLU A 134 13.30 1.30 -10.24
N PHE A 135 12.01 1.07 -10.00
CA PHE A 135 11.03 0.72 -11.02
C PHE A 135 9.78 1.56 -10.79
N LEU A 136 9.39 2.32 -11.80
CA LEU A 136 8.19 3.14 -11.76
C LEU A 136 7.26 2.72 -12.89
N VAL A 137 6.01 2.37 -12.54
CA VAL A 137 4.96 2.13 -13.52
C VAL A 137 3.96 3.28 -13.48
N THR A 138 3.65 3.80 -14.64
CA THR A 138 2.69 4.85 -14.86
C THR A 138 1.53 4.35 -15.72
N ASP A 139 0.54 5.18 -16.01
CA ASP A 139 -0.52 4.87 -16.95
C ASP A 139 -0.05 4.72 -18.41
N GLN A 140 1.18 5.15 -18.73
CA GLN A 140 1.73 5.12 -20.09
C GLN A 140 2.98 4.27 -20.20
N ASN A 141 3.91 4.39 -19.23
CA ASN A 141 5.25 3.83 -19.36
C ASN A 141 5.70 3.08 -18.10
N PHE A 142 6.57 2.12 -18.34
CA PHE A 142 7.40 1.49 -17.33
C PHE A 142 8.81 2.08 -17.39
N TYR A 143 9.25 2.70 -16.31
CA TYR A 143 10.60 3.26 -16.15
C TYR A 143 11.43 2.36 -15.26
N PHE A 144 12.69 2.16 -15.61
CA PHE A 144 13.61 1.33 -14.84
C PHE A 144 14.98 1.99 -14.64
N LYS A 145 15.58 1.67 -13.51
CA LYS A 145 16.94 1.97 -13.12
C LYS A 145 17.53 0.71 -12.49
N ILE A 146 18.38 0.01 -13.23
CA ILE A 146 18.92 -1.29 -12.88
C ILE A 146 20.42 -1.17 -12.63
N CYS A 147 20.88 -1.68 -11.49
CA CYS A 147 22.29 -1.69 -11.10
C CYS A 147 23.08 -2.63 -12.02
N LEU A 148 24.23 -2.20 -12.48
CA LEU A 148 25.15 -3.06 -13.22
C LEU A 148 25.85 -4.02 -12.25
N ASP A 149 25.87 -5.32 -12.60
CA ASP A 149 26.53 -6.33 -11.76
C ASP A 149 28.06 -6.13 -11.70
N GLU A 150 28.63 -5.63 -12.78
CA GLU A 150 30.08 -5.40 -12.89
C GLU A 150 30.53 -4.19 -12.07
N ASN A 151 29.65 -3.19 -11.90
CA ASN A 151 29.93 -2.02 -11.07
C ASN A 151 28.65 -1.40 -10.51
N PRO A 152 28.34 -1.61 -9.21
CA PRO A 152 27.10 -1.18 -8.59
C PRO A 152 26.93 0.35 -8.43
N ASN A 153 27.92 1.13 -8.85
CA ASN A 153 27.80 2.59 -8.88
C ASN A 153 27.20 3.13 -10.19
N TYR A 154 26.99 2.26 -11.17
CA TYR A 154 26.41 2.61 -12.47
C TYR A 154 25.09 1.87 -12.67
N PHE A 155 24.16 2.52 -13.37
CA PHE A 155 22.79 2.04 -13.56
C PHE A 155 22.41 2.14 -15.04
N ALA A 156 21.88 1.03 -15.56
CA ALA A 156 21.13 1.04 -16.80
C ALA A 156 19.76 1.71 -16.55
N THR A 157 19.47 2.80 -17.26
CA THR A 157 18.22 3.57 -17.08
C THR A 157 17.49 3.70 -18.40
N GLY A 158 16.20 3.36 -18.41
CA GLY A 158 15.39 3.39 -19.62
C GLY A 158 13.90 3.39 -19.31
N TYR A 159 13.09 3.34 -20.37
CA TYR A 159 11.65 3.16 -20.26
C TYR A 159 11.10 2.38 -21.46
N VAL A 160 9.94 1.77 -21.27
CA VAL A 160 9.18 1.04 -22.30
C VAL A 160 7.70 1.38 -22.13
N PRO A 161 6.92 1.58 -23.23
CA PRO A 161 5.49 1.77 -23.11
C PRO A 161 4.80 0.57 -22.45
N CYS A 162 3.92 0.80 -21.49
CA CYS A 162 3.13 -0.24 -20.83
C CYS A 162 2.23 -1.02 -21.80
N ALA A 163 1.90 -0.43 -22.94
CA ALA A 163 1.18 -1.11 -24.02
C ALA A 163 1.94 -2.33 -24.59
N ASN A 164 3.25 -2.38 -24.45
CA ASN A 164 4.11 -3.48 -24.91
C ASN A 164 4.45 -4.50 -23.81
N ILE A 165 3.81 -4.42 -22.64
CA ILE A 165 4.07 -5.28 -21.49
C ILE A 165 2.79 -5.99 -21.13
N ASN A 166 2.78 -7.32 -21.03
CA ASN A 166 1.59 -8.04 -20.60
C ASN A 166 1.50 -8.15 -19.09
N MET A 167 2.63 -8.46 -18.44
CA MET A 167 2.64 -8.68 -17.00
C MET A 167 3.96 -8.34 -16.35
N PHE A 168 3.87 -7.96 -15.08
CA PHE A 168 4.99 -7.93 -14.15
C PHE A 168 4.83 -9.04 -13.13
N TYR A 169 5.93 -9.60 -12.65
CA TYR A 169 5.91 -10.50 -11.50
C TYR A 169 7.28 -10.60 -10.82
N LEU A 170 7.27 -11.07 -9.59
CA LEU A 170 8.44 -11.34 -8.78
C LEU A 170 8.57 -12.85 -8.62
N GLU A 171 9.55 -13.45 -9.27
CA GLU A 171 9.85 -14.87 -9.15
C GLU A 171 10.74 -15.13 -7.93
N LYS A 172 10.27 -15.97 -7.00
CA LYS A 172 11.02 -16.29 -5.79
C LYS A 172 12.16 -17.27 -6.10
N CYS A 173 13.37 -16.89 -5.72
CA CYS A 173 14.59 -17.68 -5.85
C CYS A 173 15.30 -17.77 -4.49
N ASN A 174 15.11 -18.82 -3.72
CA ASN A 174 15.75 -18.97 -2.40
C ASN A 174 15.66 -17.71 -1.52
N ASN A 175 16.73 -16.90 -1.45
CA ASN A 175 16.86 -15.73 -0.59
C ASN A 175 16.67 -14.38 -1.34
N PHE A 176 16.24 -14.41 -2.59
CA PHE A 176 16.01 -13.21 -3.38
C PHE A 176 14.83 -13.42 -4.33
N TYR A 177 14.37 -12.33 -4.92
CA TYR A 177 13.40 -12.34 -5.99
C TYR A 177 14.05 -11.84 -7.29
N ILE A 178 13.57 -12.35 -8.42
CA ILE A 178 13.84 -11.76 -9.72
C ILE A 178 12.60 -10.97 -10.12
N PHE A 179 12.75 -9.66 -10.30
CA PHE A 179 11.70 -8.85 -10.89
C PHE A 179 11.71 -9.06 -12.39
N LYS A 180 10.59 -9.45 -12.94
CA LYS A 180 10.43 -9.84 -14.35
C LYS A 180 9.35 -8.99 -15.01
N CYS A 181 9.57 -8.78 -16.31
CA CYS A 181 8.62 -8.18 -17.21
C CYS A 181 8.42 -9.18 -18.36
N ASP A 182 7.26 -9.78 -18.46
CA ASP A 182 6.99 -10.91 -19.34
C ASP A 182 8.03 -12.03 -19.13
N GLN A 183 8.82 -12.36 -20.16
CA GLN A 183 9.88 -13.36 -20.09
C GLN A 183 11.26 -12.77 -19.78
N VAL A 184 11.36 -11.45 -19.56
CA VAL A 184 12.63 -10.75 -19.38
C VAL A 184 12.94 -10.59 -17.90
N ASP A 185 14.08 -11.14 -17.47
CA ASP A 185 14.64 -10.90 -16.14
C ASP A 185 15.19 -9.47 -16.09
N LEU A 186 14.58 -8.63 -15.26
CA LEU A 186 14.97 -7.22 -15.13
C LEU A 186 16.06 -7.04 -14.08
N ALA A 187 15.80 -7.52 -12.87
CA ALA A 187 16.70 -7.30 -11.76
C ALA A 187 16.51 -8.34 -10.65
N ARG A 188 17.62 -8.64 -9.97
CA ARG A 188 17.60 -9.35 -8.70
C ARG A 188 17.31 -8.37 -7.58
N ILE A 189 16.33 -8.72 -6.72
CA ILE A 189 15.94 -7.98 -5.53
C ILE A 189 16.19 -8.86 -4.31
N ASP A 190 17.10 -8.46 -3.43
CA ASP A 190 17.42 -9.22 -2.24
C ASP A 190 16.35 -8.99 -1.15
N VAL A 191 15.92 -10.07 -0.50
CA VAL A 191 15.03 -10.00 0.66
C VAL A 191 15.82 -9.54 1.88
N VAL A 192 15.49 -8.38 2.41
CA VAL A 192 16.11 -7.80 3.59
C VAL A 192 15.02 -7.49 4.62
N ASP A 193 15.32 -7.67 5.91
CA ASP A 193 14.46 -7.27 7.03
C ASP A 193 13.05 -7.89 7.04
N ASN A 194 12.88 -9.16 6.67
CA ASN A 194 11.61 -9.90 6.68
C ASN A 194 10.50 -9.24 5.83
N ARG A 195 10.85 -8.67 4.66
CA ARG A 195 9.91 -8.00 3.76
C ARG A 195 9.43 -8.87 2.59
N GLU A 196 9.45 -10.15 2.78
CA GLU A 196 8.92 -11.09 1.78
C GLU A 196 7.43 -10.85 1.50
N GLU A 197 6.68 -10.45 2.52
CA GLU A 197 5.26 -10.12 2.42
C GLU A 197 4.97 -8.97 1.43
N ASP A 198 5.84 -7.96 1.36
CA ASP A 198 5.71 -6.87 0.39
C ASP A 198 5.75 -7.39 -1.05
N PHE A 199 6.63 -8.36 -1.34
CA PHE A 199 6.77 -8.94 -2.69
C PHE A 199 5.64 -9.89 -3.04
N ILE A 200 5.16 -10.68 -2.09
CA ILE A 200 3.97 -11.51 -2.25
C ILE A 200 2.75 -10.63 -2.55
N THR A 201 2.60 -9.56 -1.78
CA THR A 201 1.49 -8.60 -1.96
C THR A 201 1.57 -7.89 -3.31
N LEU A 202 2.76 -7.51 -3.77
CA LEU A 202 2.93 -6.90 -5.09
C LEU A 202 2.61 -7.89 -6.22
N ASN A 203 2.98 -9.16 -6.08
CA ASN A 203 2.56 -10.19 -7.04
C ASN A 203 1.04 -10.36 -7.10
N ASN A 204 0.35 -10.31 -5.96
CA ASN A 204 -1.11 -10.36 -5.95
C ASN A 204 -1.71 -9.17 -6.70
N TYR A 205 -1.15 -7.96 -6.53
CA TYR A 205 -1.57 -6.79 -7.29
C TYR A 205 -1.43 -7.00 -8.81
N PHE A 206 -0.30 -7.52 -9.27
CA PHE A 206 -0.08 -7.80 -10.70
C PHE A 206 -1.07 -8.85 -11.22
N GLN A 207 -1.33 -9.91 -10.44
CA GLN A 207 -2.29 -10.94 -10.81
C GLN A 207 -3.73 -10.41 -10.90
N CYS A 208 -4.13 -9.49 -10.00
CA CYS A 208 -5.44 -8.86 -10.08
C CYS A 208 -5.58 -8.05 -11.38
N ILE A 209 -4.55 -7.32 -11.79
CA ILE A 209 -4.56 -6.58 -13.06
C ILE A 209 -4.64 -7.54 -14.25
N GLU A 210 -3.80 -8.59 -14.27
CA GLU A 210 -3.78 -9.59 -15.35
C GLU A 210 -5.14 -10.29 -15.51
N LYS A 211 -5.75 -10.69 -14.40
CA LYS A 211 -7.06 -11.37 -14.41
C LYS A 211 -8.24 -10.40 -14.53
N GLN A 212 -7.99 -9.09 -14.48
CA GLN A 212 -9.00 -8.04 -14.39
C GLN A 212 -9.97 -8.24 -13.22
N ASP A 213 -9.48 -8.81 -12.13
CA ASP A 213 -10.19 -9.02 -10.88
C ASP A 213 -9.89 -7.87 -9.92
N PHE A 214 -10.84 -6.94 -9.83
CA PHE A 214 -10.68 -5.68 -9.08
C PHE A 214 -11.56 -5.64 -7.83
N GLU A 215 -12.19 -6.74 -7.47
CA GLU A 215 -13.01 -6.81 -6.25
C GLU A 215 -12.13 -7.27 -5.08
N ILE A 216 -12.12 -6.45 -4.02
CA ILE A 216 -11.46 -6.78 -2.74
C ILE A 216 -12.54 -6.88 -1.68
N THR A 217 -12.83 -8.10 -1.26
CA THR A 217 -13.87 -8.38 -0.28
C THR A 217 -13.41 -8.09 1.15
N ASP A 218 -14.34 -7.71 2.02
CA ASP A 218 -14.03 -7.48 3.44
C ASP A 218 -13.59 -8.78 4.14
N GLN A 219 -14.00 -9.94 3.63
CA GLN A 219 -13.54 -11.24 4.15
C GLN A 219 -12.05 -11.44 3.87
N GLU A 220 -11.57 -11.14 2.66
CA GLU A 220 -10.14 -11.23 2.32
C GLU A 220 -9.30 -10.29 3.18
N VAL A 221 -9.80 -9.07 3.43
CA VAL A 221 -9.15 -8.11 4.32
C VAL A 221 -9.09 -8.64 5.76
N ASN A 222 -10.18 -9.19 6.26
CA ASN A 222 -10.24 -9.79 7.60
C ASN A 222 -9.25 -10.94 7.76
N ASP A 223 -9.16 -11.82 6.76
CA ASP A 223 -8.28 -12.98 6.81
C ASP A 223 -6.79 -12.55 6.75
N LEU A 224 -6.46 -11.56 5.92
CA LEU A 224 -5.14 -10.95 5.88
C LEU A 224 -4.73 -10.34 7.23
N ILE A 225 -5.64 -9.57 7.85
CA ILE A 225 -5.37 -8.96 9.16
C ILE A 225 -5.18 -10.05 10.22
N ARG A 226 -6.03 -11.08 10.23
CA ARG A 226 -5.94 -12.22 11.16
C ARG A 226 -4.59 -12.93 11.05
N GLU A 227 -4.13 -13.21 9.84
CA GLU A 227 -2.82 -13.82 9.58
C GLU A 227 -1.69 -12.94 10.14
N LYS A 228 -1.72 -11.65 9.86
CA LYS A 228 -0.71 -10.69 10.28
C LYS A 228 -0.62 -10.51 11.80
N ILE A 229 -1.75 -10.35 12.49
CA ILE A 229 -1.74 -10.14 13.95
C ILE A 229 -1.58 -11.44 14.73
N GLY A 230 -1.83 -12.58 14.10
CA GLY A 230 -1.77 -13.90 14.70
C GLY A 230 -3.00 -14.27 15.55
N GLU A 231 -3.22 -15.56 15.71
CA GLU A 231 -4.43 -16.11 16.34
C GLU A 231 -4.62 -15.64 17.80
N ASN A 232 -3.53 -15.39 18.53
CA ASN A 232 -3.61 -14.94 19.91
C ASN A 232 -4.24 -13.53 20.03
N ILE A 233 -3.80 -12.58 19.20
CA ILE A 233 -4.37 -11.22 19.19
C ILE A 233 -5.78 -11.26 18.60
N TYR A 234 -5.97 -11.99 17.51
CA TYR A 234 -7.28 -12.15 16.88
C TYR A 234 -8.33 -12.65 17.85
N SER A 235 -8.04 -13.72 18.61
CA SER A 235 -8.97 -14.29 19.58
C SER A 235 -9.32 -13.35 20.74
N GLN A 236 -8.41 -12.44 21.10
CA GLN A 236 -8.69 -11.38 22.08
C GLN A 236 -9.66 -10.34 21.50
N ILE A 237 -9.44 -9.90 20.25
CA ILE A 237 -10.31 -8.94 19.56
C ILE A 237 -11.70 -9.54 19.33
N LYS A 238 -11.78 -10.81 18.90
CA LYS A 238 -13.04 -11.50 18.59
C LYS A 238 -14.03 -11.53 19.77
N LYS A 239 -13.55 -11.48 21.01
CA LYS A 239 -14.41 -11.39 22.22
C LYS A 239 -15.25 -10.11 22.25
N TYR A 240 -14.83 -9.07 21.57
CA TYR A 240 -15.50 -7.76 21.52
C TYR A 240 -16.24 -7.52 20.21
N MET A 241 -16.13 -8.42 19.24
CA MET A 241 -16.97 -8.43 18.05
C MET A 241 -18.32 -9.04 18.43
N VAL A 242 -19.37 -8.24 18.35
CA VAL A 242 -20.71 -8.60 18.89
C VAL A 242 -21.51 -9.42 17.91
N TYR A 243 -21.28 -9.25 16.60
CA TYR A 243 -22.05 -9.89 15.56
C TYR A 243 -21.25 -11.01 14.89
N ASP A 244 -21.90 -12.10 14.52
CA ASP A 244 -21.26 -13.24 13.87
C ASP A 244 -20.68 -12.89 12.49
N ASP A 245 -21.34 -11.94 11.79
CA ASP A 245 -20.93 -11.40 10.49
C ASP A 245 -19.97 -10.19 10.58
N GLU A 246 -19.51 -9.84 11.78
CA GLU A 246 -18.59 -8.73 11.98
C GLU A 246 -17.19 -9.10 11.54
N LEU A 247 -16.61 -8.32 10.61
CA LEU A 247 -15.30 -8.51 10.01
C LEU A 247 -14.38 -7.35 10.35
N MET A 248 -13.08 -7.62 10.53
CA MET A 248 -12.08 -6.59 10.67
C MET A 248 -11.77 -5.96 9.30
N LEU A 249 -11.82 -4.64 9.24
CA LEU A 249 -11.46 -3.84 8.07
C LEU A 249 -10.06 -3.25 8.18
N TYR A 250 -9.57 -3.04 9.40
CA TYR A 250 -8.24 -2.49 9.65
C TYR A 250 -7.79 -2.74 11.08
N PHE A 251 -6.47 -2.91 11.24
CA PHE A 251 -5.80 -3.00 12.54
C PHE A 251 -4.59 -2.08 12.54
N ALA A 252 -4.51 -1.20 13.51
CA ALA A 252 -3.35 -0.35 13.76
C ALA A 252 -3.01 -0.33 15.26
N TRP A 253 -1.85 0.20 15.57
CA TRP A 253 -1.44 0.41 16.96
C TRP A 253 -0.67 1.73 17.11
N GLY A 254 -0.93 2.41 18.22
CA GLY A 254 -0.19 3.58 18.68
C GLY A 254 0.70 3.26 19.87
N LEU A 255 1.61 4.17 20.19
CA LEU A 255 2.44 4.08 21.39
C LEU A 255 1.94 5.08 22.41
N ASP A 256 1.39 4.59 23.52
CA ASP A 256 1.06 5.43 24.67
C ASP A 256 2.31 5.71 25.54
N SER A 257 3.21 4.73 25.60
CA SER A 257 4.51 4.83 26.29
C SER A 257 5.56 3.96 25.58
N LEU A 258 6.81 3.98 26.05
CA LEU A 258 7.89 3.13 25.51
C LEU A 258 7.56 1.63 25.48
N THR A 259 6.61 1.20 26.29
CA THR A 259 6.31 -0.22 26.54
C THR A 259 4.85 -0.59 26.34
N ALA A 260 3.94 0.38 26.22
CA ALA A 260 2.50 0.18 26.06
C ALA A 260 2.08 0.53 24.62
N LYS A 261 1.37 -0.43 23.99
CA LYS A 261 0.79 -0.28 22.66
C LYS A 261 -0.72 -0.28 22.76
N ASP A 262 -1.36 0.79 22.31
CA ASP A 262 -2.80 0.82 22.17
C ASP A 262 -3.20 0.29 20.82
N TYR A 263 -4.12 -0.67 20.78
CA TYR A 263 -4.65 -1.22 19.54
C TYR A 263 -5.93 -0.49 19.16
N ILE A 264 -6.05 -0.19 17.89
CA ILE A 264 -7.30 0.25 17.28
C ILE A 264 -7.69 -0.72 16.17
N VAL A 265 -8.92 -1.22 16.24
CA VAL A 265 -9.49 -2.16 15.29
C VAL A 265 -10.75 -1.54 14.69
N CYS A 266 -10.75 -1.31 13.41
CA CYS A 266 -11.96 -0.96 12.68
C CYS A 266 -12.61 -2.24 12.18
N THR A 267 -13.88 -2.43 12.47
CA THR A 267 -14.68 -3.54 11.97
C THR A 267 -15.77 -3.03 11.03
N THR A 268 -16.57 -3.91 10.46
CA THR A 268 -17.75 -3.52 9.66
C THR A 268 -18.84 -2.84 10.49
N LYS A 269 -18.78 -2.92 11.82
CA LYS A 269 -19.84 -2.43 12.74
C LYS A 269 -19.38 -1.32 13.69
N GLN A 270 -18.12 -1.36 14.15
CA GLN A 270 -17.63 -0.51 15.25
C GLN A 270 -16.12 -0.27 15.18
N VAL A 271 -15.65 0.63 16.02
CA VAL A 271 -14.22 0.79 16.35
C VAL A 271 -13.98 0.22 17.75
N ILE A 272 -13.04 -0.72 17.87
CA ILE A 272 -12.61 -1.31 19.13
C ILE A 272 -11.25 -0.73 19.47
N ILE A 273 -11.12 -0.13 20.66
CA ILE A 273 -9.87 0.40 21.19
C ILE A 273 -9.48 -0.44 22.39
N MET A 274 -8.27 -0.97 22.39
CA MET A 274 -7.74 -1.81 23.45
C MET A 274 -6.50 -1.15 24.04
N ASP A 275 -6.67 -0.54 25.23
CA ASP A 275 -5.55 -0.01 26.00
C ASP A 275 -4.75 -1.19 26.57
N ARG A 276 -3.47 -1.25 26.29
CA ARG A 276 -2.59 -2.34 26.72
C ARG A 276 -1.52 -1.82 27.67
N GLU A 277 -1.47 -2.40 28.85
CA GLU A 277 -0.45 -2.12 29.85
C GLU A 277 0.88 -2.83 29.53
N LEU A 278 1.89 -2.48 30.34
CA LEU A 278 3.17 -3.20 30.39
C LEU A 278 2.94 -4.72 30.41
N PHE A 279 3.73 -5.46 29.61
CA PHE A 279 3.63 -6.92 29.42
C PHE A 279 2.39 -7.42 28.64
N GLY A 280 1.65 -6.52 27.96
CA GLY A 280 0.62 -6.91 27.02
C GLY A 280 -0.72 -7.33 27.65
N ALA A 281 -0.94 -7.09 28.94
CA ALA A 281 -2.27 -7.22 29.53
C ALA A 281 -3.19 -6.13 28.97
N THR A 282 -4.45 -6.48 28.68
CA THR A 282 -5.47 -5.50 28.28
C THR A 282 -6.03 -4.86 29.55
N ALA A 283 -5.81 -3.56 29.73
CA ALA A 283 -6.30 -2.82 30.91
C ALA A 283 -7.75 -2.37 30.72
N ASN A 284 -8.08 -1.88 29.52
CA ASN A 284 -9.39 -1.34 29.22
C ASN A 284 -9.74 -1.58 27.73
N VAL A 285 -11.03 -1.77 27.44
CA VAL A 285 -11.53 -1.89 26.08
C VAL A 285 -12.72 -0.97 25.89
N LYS A 286 -12.66 -0.16 24.83
CA LYS A 286 -13.76 0.70 24.40
C LYS A 286 -14.31 0.20 23.07
N GLN A 287 -15.61 0.06 23.01
CA GLN A 287 -16.36 -0.27 21.81
C GLN A 287 -17.18 0.95 21.41
N LEU A 288 -16.90 1.48 20.23
CA LEU A 288 -17.53 2.71 19.72
C LEU A 288 -18.22 2.39 18.41
N TYR A 289 -19.54 2.32 18.41
CA TYR A 289 -20.30 2.19 17.16
C TYR A 289 -20.12 3.44 16.30
N TYR A 290 -20.09 3.28 14.99
CA TYR A 290 -19.84 4.41 14.08
C TYR A 290 -20.86 5.54 14.21
N GLU A 291 -22.09 5.23 14.62
CA GLU A 291 -23.15 6.21 14.89
C GLU A 291 -22.87 7.06 16.12
N ASP A 292 -22.20 6.52 17.15
CA ASP A 292 -21.85 7.20 18.39
C ASP A 292 -20.64 8.12 18.25
N ILE A 293 -19.81 7.91 17.21
CA ILE A 293 -18.64 8.73 16.95
C ILE A 293 -19.09 10.03 16.29
N THR A 294 -18.83 11.16 16.94
CA THR A 294 -19.21 12.50 16.44
C THR A 294 -18.17 13.09 15.50
N ALA A 295 -16.88 12.85 15.77
CA ALA A 295 -15.76 13.25 14.91
C ALA A 295 -14.56 12.33 15.12
N MET A 296 -13.75 12.18 14.07
CA MET A 296 -12.46 11.49 14.11
C MET A 296 -11.44 12.31 13.31
N ASN A 297 -10.35 12.71 13.97
CA ASN A 297 -9.35 13.61 13.40
C ASN A 297 -7.94 13.14 13.74
N THR A 298 -6.97 13.53 12.92
CA THR A 298 -5.55 13.38 13.22
C THR A 298 -4.96 14.71 13.66
N ASP A 299 -4.08 14.68 14.66
CA ASP A 299 -3.32 15.84 15.12
C ASP A 299 -1.83 15.61 14.94
N GLN A 300 -1.14 16.54 14.25
CA GLN A 300 0.29 16.43 13.95
C GLN A 300 1.20 17.10 15.01
N ASN A 301 0.65 17.81 16.00
CA ASN A 301 1.38 18.75 16.80
C ASN A 301 1.49 18.43 18.30
N SER A 302 1.04 17.28 18.77
CA SER A 302 1.15 16.97 20.19
C SER A 302 2.57 16.55 20.55
N LYS A 303 3.39 17.55 20.93
CA LYS A 303 4.64 17.28 21.66
C LYS A 303 4.27 16.90 23.08
N SER A 304 4.75 15.73 23.51
CA SER A 304 4.62 15.33 24.91
C SER A 304 5.28 16.38 25.82
N SER A 305 4.59 16.78 26.87
CA SER A 305 5.07 17.78 27.83
C SER A 305 5.92 17.18 28.95
N ASP A 306 6.04 15.86 29.01
CA ASP A 306 6.84 15.18 30.03
C ASP A 306 8.20 14.66 29.48
N LEU A 307 9.12 14.38 30.39
CA LEU A 307 10.50 13.99 30.04
C LEU A 307 10.54 12.61 29.34
N THR A 308 9.63 11.72 29.67
CA THR A 308 9.50 10.38 29.11
C THR A 308 8.96 10.46 27.66
N GLY A 309 7.98 11.33 27.45
CA GLY A 309 7.46 11.63 26.15
C GLY A 309 8.47 12.36 25.25
N MET A 310 9.29 13.26 25.80
CA MET A 310 10.37 13.92 25.03
C MET A 310 11.47 12.95 24.59
N LEU A 311 11.80 11.94 25.40
CA LEU A 311 12.73 10.87 25.02
C LEU A 311 12.10 9.93 23.99
N LEU A 312 10.82 9.65 24.12
CA LEU A 312 10.03 8.91 23.16
C LEU A 312 9.94 9.68 21.83
N ASP A 313 9.60 10.96 21.89
CA ASP A 313 9.57 11.86 20.73
C ASP A 313 10.94 11.93 20.03
N ALA A 314 12.05 11.97 20.77
CA ALA A 314 13.40 11.95 20.21
C ALA A 314 13.74 10.60 19.54
N ALA A 315 13.31 9.48 20.12
CA ALA A 315 13.48 8.15 19.51
C ALA A 315 12.58 7.96 18.30
N ILE A 316 11.39 8.54 18.29
CA ILE A 316 10.36 8.48 17.25
C ILE A 316 10.52 9.59 16.21
N THR A 317 11.17 10.71 16.55
CA THR A 317 11.46 11.81 15.59
C THR A 317 12.42 11.36 14.49
N SER A 318 13.10 10.23 14.65
CA SER A 318 13.70 9.51 13.53
C SER A 318 12.65 8.86 12.60
N LEU A 319 11.39 8.74 13.04
CA LEU A 319 10.22 8.23 12.33
C LEU A 319 9.37 9.44 11.90
N THR A 320 9.73 10.09 10.83
CA THR A 320 9.23 11.40 10.40
C THR A 320 7.78 11.44 9.91
N ASN A 321 6.94 10.44 10.22
CA ASN A 321 5.58 10.34 9.67
C ASN A 321 4.56 9.76 10.66
N THR A 322 4.51 10.31 11.87
CA THR A 322 3.53 9.91 12.90
C THR A 322 2.57 11.06 13.24
N CYS A 323 1.41 10.72 13.77
CA CYS A 323 0.40 11.64 14.27
C CYS A 323 -0.39 10.98 15.40
N ASP A 324 -1.16 11.78 16.12
CA ASP A 324 -2.13 11.29 17.09
C ASP A 324 -3.50 11.18 16.43
N LEU A 325 -4.28 10.16 16.83
CA LEU A 325 -5.66 10.00 16.42
C LEU A 325 -6.58 10.40 17.57
N ILE A 326 -7.50 11.32 17.30
CA ILE A 326 -8.47 11.81 18.27
C ILE A 326 -9.87 11.39 17.83
N ILE A 327 -10.56 10.65 18.70
CA ILE A 327 -11.91 10.15 18.48
C ILE A 327 -12.86 10.83 19.46
N HIS A 328 -13.80 11.62 18.95
CA HIS A 328 -14.85 12.25 19.73
C HIS A 328 -16.13 11.41 19.65
N PHE A 329 -16.77 11.20 20.80
CA PHE A 329 -18.01 10.44 20.90
C PHE A 329 -18.93 11.05 21.97
N ALA A 330 -20.18 10.61 22.02
CA ALA A 330 -21.12 11.07 23.04
C ALA A 330 -20.62 10.69 24.44
N GLY A 331 -20.17 11.68 25.20
CA GLY A 331 -19.64 11.48 26.55
C GLY A 331 -18.13 11.70 26.70
N GLY A 332 -17.40 12.06 25.64
CA GLY A 332 -15.99 12.40 25.77
C GLY A 332 -15.15 12.28 24.49
N MET A 333 -13.87 12.13 24.71
CA MET A 333 -12.93 11.87 23.65
C MET A 333 -11.94 10.77 24.06
N HIS A 334 -11.36 10.11 23.09
CA HIS A 334 -10.22 9.21 23.26
C HIS A 334 -9.10 9.61 22.31
N LYS A 335 -7.88 9.57 22.80
CA LYS A 335 -6.68 9.91 22.05
C LYS A 335 -5.78 8.69 21.99
N ILE A 336 -5.34 8.33 20.79
CA ILE A 336 -4.33 7.30 20.56
C ILE A 336 -3.08 8.01 20.05
N ASN A 337 -1.99 7.89 20.79
CA ASN A 337 -0.75 8.60 20.49
C ASN A 337 0.08 7.85 19.45
N THR A 338 0.83 8.61 18.67
CA THR A 338 1.96 8.12 17.86
C THR A 338 1.60 6.98 16.90
N LEU A 339 0.49 7.13 16.17
CA LEU A 339 0.20 6.25 15.01
C LEU A 339 1.03 6.68 13.80
N ILE A 340 1.31 5.74 12.93
CA ILE A 340 1.84 6.05 11.60
C ILE A 340 0.77 6.80 10.82
N LYS A 341 1.12 7.95 10.23
CA LYS A 341 0.16 8.85 9.60
C LYS A 341 -0.74 8.19 8.55
N PRO A 342 -0.25 7.41 7.56
CA PRO A 342 -1.11 6.67 6.64
C PRO A 342 -2.09 5.72 7.33
N GLU A 343 -1.67 5.06 8.42
CA GLU A 343 -2.55 4.18 9.20
C GLU A 343 -3.67 4.96 9.87
N ALA A 344 -3.34 6.09 10.50
CA ALA A 344 -4.33 6.96 11.11
C ALA A 344 -5.31 7.54 10.08
N GLU A 345 -4.81 7.98 8.91
CA GLU A 345 -5.65 8.45 7.80
C GLU A 345 -6.57 7.34 7.28
N ARG A 346 -6.10 6.09 7.24
CA ARG A 346 -6.91 4.93 6.86
C ARG A 346 -8.04 4.68 7.86
N VAL A 347 -7.76 4.73 9.17
CA VAL A 347 -8.78 4.61 10.22
C VAL A 347 -9.87 5.67 10.06
N VAL A 348 -9.47 6.94 9.82
CA VAL A 348 -10.41 8.04 9.57
C VAL A 348 -11.24 7.79 8.30
N ALA A 349 -10.63 7.31 7.23
CA ALA A 349 -11.33 7.00 5.98
C ALA A 349 -12.38 5.90 6.17
N ILE A 350 -12.06 4.82 6.90
CA ILE A 350 -13.00 3.73 7.22
C ILE A 350 -14.17 4.28 8.04
N TYR A 351 -13.91 5.10 9.05
CA TYR A 351 -14.97 5.74 9.82
C TYR A 351 -15.95 6.50 8.93
N HIS A 352 -15.44 7.33 8.02
CA HIS A 352 -16.29 8.08 7.09
C HIS A 352 -17.08 7.19 6.13
N GLN A 353 -16.45 6.13 5.63
CA GLN A 353 -17.08 5.15 4.74
C GLN A 353 -18.21 4.41 5.47
N CYS A 354 -17.94 3.76 6.60
CA CYS A 354 -18.94 2.99 7.35
C CYS A 354 -20.10 3.87 7.81
N ARG A 355 -19.80 5.10 8.26
CA ARG A 355 -20.86 6.05 8.65
C ARG A 355 -21.74 6.46 7.48
N LYS A 356 -21.17 6.64 6.28
CA LYS A 356 -21.93 6.94 5.07
C LYS A 356 -22.83 5.77 4.69
N GLU A 357 -22.32 4.55 4.72
CA GLU A 357 -23.05 3.32 4.40
C GLU A 357 -24.23 3.12 5.37
N GLN A 358 -24.01 3.30 6.68
CA GLN A 358 -25.06 3.23 7.69
C GLN A 358 -26.16 4.27 7.45
N LYS A 359 -25.81 5.52 7.10
CA LYS A 359 -26.78 6.56 6.77
C LYS A 359 -27.56 6.25 5.51
N GLN A 360 -26.93 5.67 4.51
CA GLN A 360 -27.59 5.25 3.27
C GLN A 360 -28.55 4.09 3.53
N ALA A 361 -28.15 3.09 4.31
CA ALA A 361 -28.99 1.98 4.73
C ALA A 361 -30.21 2.45 5.52
N ALA A 362 -30.02 3.43 6.44
CA ALA A 362 -31.12 4.04 7.21
C ALA A 362 -32.03 4.94 6.36
N SER A 363 -31.52 5.47 5.23
CA SER A 363 -32.26 6.36 4.33
C SER A 363 -32.97 5.61 3.21
N GLN A 364 -32.64 4.35 2.96
CA GLN A 364 -33.43 3.53 2.06
C GLN A 364 -34.78 3.30 2.74
N PRO A 365 -35.91 3.68 2.09
CA PRO A 365 -37.21 3.32 2.63
C PRO A 365 -37.16 1.80 2.75
N THR A 366 -37.28 1.30 3.97
CA THR A 366 -37.58 -0.09 4.20
C THR A 366 -38.82 -0.33 3.34
N VAL A 367 -38.66 -0.95 2.18
CA VAL A 367 -39.78 -1.59 1.50
C VAL A 367 -40.13 -2.68 2.50
N ILE A 368 -41.00 -2.30 3.46
CA ILE A 368 -41.79 -3.26 4.18
C ILE A 368 -42.48 -3.99 3.03
N GLN A 369 -41.95 -5.16 2.65
CA GLN A 369 -42.78 -6.14 2.00
C GLN A 369 -43.92 -6.35 3.02
N GLN A 370 -44.92 -5.52 2.91
CA GLN A 370 -46.21 -5.84 3.50
C GLN A 370 -46.48 -7.23 2.94
N GLN A 371 -46.31 -8.23 3.77
CA GLN A 371 -46.92 -9.51 3.47
C GLN A 371 -48.34 -9.14 3.07
N PRO A 372 -48.77 -9.43 1.83
CA PRO A 372 -50.07 -9.02 1.38
C PRO A 372 -51.06 -9.46 2.44
N ASP A 373 -51.81 -8.53 2.99
CA ASP A 373 -52.74 -8.74 4.09
C ASP A 373 -53.53 -10.00 3.74
N VAL A 374 -53.60 -10.91 4.70
CA VAL A 374 -54.33 -12.20 4.51
C VAL A 374 -55.74 -11.93 3.93
N LEU A 375 -56.34 -10.81 4.28
CA LEU A 375 -57.59 -10.30 3.70
C LEU A 375 -57.47 -10.01 2.19
N ASP A 376 -56.40 -9.34 1.73
CA ASP A 376 -56.16 -9.08 0.29
C ASP A 376 -55.93 -10.39 -0.48
N GLN A 377 -55.26 -11.37 0.11
CA GLN A 377 -55.10 -12.70 -0.50
C GLN A 377 -56.41 -13.44 -0.61
N ILE A 378 -57.28 -13.35 0.42
CA ILE A 378 -58.64 -13.95 0.40
C ILE A 378 -59.52 -13.26 -0.64
N GLN A 379 -59.46 -11.94 -0.81
CA GLN A 379 -60.19 -11.24 -1.86
C GLN A 379 -59.74 -11.66 -3.28
N LYS A 380 -58.44 -11.78 -3.50
CA LYS A 380 -57.89 -12.29 -4.77
C LYS A 380 -58.34 -13.71 -5.06
N LEU A 381 -58.36 -14.59 -4.05
CA LEU A 381 -58.91 -15.95 -4.20
C LEU A 381 -60.40 -15.94 -4.51
N ALA A 382 -61.19 -15.03 -3.94
CA ALA A 382 -62.63 -14.88 -4.24
C ALA A 382 -62.85 -14.44 -5.69
N ALA A 383 -62.06 -13.49 -6.20
CA ALA A 383 -62.11 -13.07 -7.60
C ALA A 383 -61.76 -14.18 -8.59
N LEU A 384 -60.78 -15.04 -8.23
CA LEU A 384 -60.39 -16.23 -9.03
C LEU A 384 -61.49 -17.33 -9.02
N LYS A 385 -62.24 -17.43 -7.92
CA LYS A 385 -63.44 -18.30 -7.85
C LYS A 385 -64.56 -17.77 -8.74
N GLU A 386 -64.86 -16.43 -8.65
CA GLU A 386 -65.89 -15.78 -9.47
C GLU A 386 -65.61 -15.88 -10.97
N SER A 387 -64.29 -15.82 -11.34
CA SER A 387 -63.89 -16.00 -12.75
C SER A 387 -63.86 -17.43 -13.22
N GLY A 388 -64.23 -18.42 -12.38
CA GLY A 388 -64.25 -19.85 -12.70
C GLY A 388 -62.91 -20.52 -12.81
N ILE A 389 -61.81 -19.86 -12.38
CA ILE A 389 -60.44 -20.40 -12.40
C ILE A 389 -60.19 -21.30 -11.20
N LEU A 390 -60.89 -21.09 -10.07
CA LEU A 390 -60.82 -21.92 -8.86
C LEU A 390 -62.18 -22.54 -8.57
N SER A 391 -62.17 -23.82 -8.24
CA SER A 391 -63.38 -24.51 -7.73
C SER A 391 -63.74 -24.02 -6.30
N GLU A 392 -64.97 -24.26 -5.88
CA GLU A 392 -65.38 -23.92 -4.52
C GLU A 392 -64.60 -24.66 -3.43
N GLU A 393 -64.23 -25.89 -3.69
CA GLU A 393 -63.47 -26.75 -2.79
C GLU A 393 -62.03 -26.24 -2.64
N GLU A 394 -61.36 -25.86 -3.75
CA GLU A 394 -60.01 -25.30 -3.73
C GLU A 394 -59.96 -23.91 -3.06
N PHE A 395 -60.98 -23.08 -3.27
CA PHE A 395 -61.12 -21.79 -2.60
C PHE A 395 -61.22 -22.01 -1.07
N ASN A 396 -62.09 -22.89 -0.61
CA ASN A 396 -62.27 -23.14 0.81
C ASN A 396 -61.05 -23.73 1.48
N GLN A 397 -60.28 -24.61 0.81
CA GLN A 397 -59.01 -25.15 1.31
C GLN A 397 -57.96 -24.04 1.46
N LYS A 398 -57.75 -23.22 0.43
CA LYS A 398 -56.77 -22.15 0.45
C LYS A 398 -57.12 -21.03 1.45
N LYS A 399 -58.41 -20.69 1.56
CA LYS A 399 -58.92 -19.76 2.57
C LYS A 399 -58.64 -20.23 4.00
N THR A 400 -58.88 -21.50 4.29
CA THR A 400 -58.60 -22.11 5.59
C THR A 400 -57.10 -22.09 5.91
N GLN A 401 -56.23 -22.39 4.93
CA GLN A 401 -54.79 -22.32 5.07
C GLN A 401 -54.29 -20.90 5.33
N LEU A 402 -54.87 -19.88 4.71
CA LEU A 402 -54.50 -18.47 4.97
C LEU A 402 -54.97 -18.00 6.35
N LEU A 403 -56.18 -18.39 6.76
CA LEU A 403 -56.73 -18.05 8.08
C LEU A 403 -55.99 -18.77 9.24
N SER A 404 -55.39 -19.91 8.99
CA SER A 404 -54.58 -20.63 10.02
C SER A 404 -53.21 -19.99 10.25
N LYS A 405 -52.80 -18.96 9.45
CA LYS A 405 -51.56 -18.21 9.59
C LYS A 405 -51.77 -16.86 10.29
N LEU A 406 -52.99 -16.49 10.64
CA LEU A 406 -53.36 -15.38 11.52
C LEU A 406 -53.31 -15.83 12.99
#